data_76002d5e7a41c0bb5bcb8b6636b72f89
#
_entry.id   76002d5e7a41c0bb5bcb8b6636b72f89
#
_cell.length_a   1.000
_cell.length_b   1.000
_cell.length_c   1.000
_cell.angle_alpha   90.00
_cell.angle_beta   90.00
_cell.angle_gamma   90.00
#
_symmetry.space_group_name_H-M   'P 1'
#
loop_
_entity.id
_entity.type
_entity.pdbx_description
1 polymer ?
#
loop_
_entity_poly.entity_id
_entity_poly.type
_entity_poly.pdbx_seq_one_letter_code
_entity_poly.pdbx_strand_id
1 'polypeptide(L)'
;MKKIKWLSVGIALFAGLCVTSCSDDDADNRIQVKADDAPEAKVQANGFWVVNEDWFGHDNGSVNYFKQNSATSYTPSYRVYRAANDGEKLGVTTQFGTVWGDNIYMMSKQGNRLVVADAKTMKKKAALTELGGDGRGFVGISETKAYAGHSKGIAVFDLTSFQITKQIDGVSGEIGMMCCASGHVFAVSKKQLFIINAQTDKLEKTIDGECYTLTRSKDGSVWVAGKDGLTCYNPTTLETETMAYPDGASVYGTWYAWTAGGFCASTQKNVLYWTTGASSWTIDKVYKYDIDAKSGSMIYEVGKSEKNVKLAFYGAGLRVDPLTDELILTVKHDGWGDAGSYNWIYKLDNTGVEITHFEVNGGTADSEDVNSGYYWFPALPVFEDANKPQILLNQVMLTPGEEKEIDLKEKVVDYDNTFASMQFEVSEASNATVALEGGVLKVTAGATEGVSTCKLSVISNGVRVEKDIEIVVQQ
;
A
#
# COMPACT_ATOMS: atom_id res chain seq x y z
N MET A 1 -11.11 34.03 -51.52
CA MET A 1 -12.10 32.96 -51.54
C MET A 1 -11.41 31.61 -51.52
N LYS A 2 -11.35 30.93 -50.37
CA LYS A 2 -11.05 29.49 -50.22
C LYS A 2 -11.94 28.95 -49.13
N LYS A 3 -12.82 28.03 -49.53
CA LYS A 3 -13.83 27.39 -48.68
C LYS A 3 -13.19 26.41 -47.72
N ILE A 4 -13.46 26.54 -46.42
CA ILE A 4 -13.12 25.57 -45.38
C ILE A 4 -14.27 24.55 -45.36
N LYS A 5 -13.94 23.28 -45.62
CA LYS A 5 -14.86 22.15 -45.46
C LYS A 5 -14.87 21.70 -43.98
N TRP A 6 -16.04 21.75 -43.38
CA TRP A 6 -16.32 21.12 -42.08
C TRP A 6 -16.47 19.62 -42.27
N LEU A 7 -15.70 18.83 -41.57
CA LEU A 7 -15.85 17.39 -41.48
C LEU A 7 -16.74 17.11 -40.27
N SER A 8 -17.98 16.75 -40.52
CA SER A 8 -18.90 16.26 -39.49
C SER A 8 -18.57 14.81 -39.14
N VAL A 9 -18.18 14.58 -37.91
CA VAL A 9 -18.06 13.23 -37.34
C VAL A 9 -19.45 12.78 -36.91
N GLY A 10 -20.00 11.81 -37.64
CA GLY A 10 -21.27 11.18 -37.33
C GLY A 10 -21.15 10.25 -36.13
N ILE A 11 -21.92 10.54 -35.08
CA ILE A 11 -22.18 9.61 -33.98
C ILE A 11 -23.18 8.58 -34.50
N ALA A 12 -22.72 7.33 -34.67
CA ALA A 12 -23.60 6.21 -34.98
C ALA A 12 -24.32 5.79 -33.69
N LEU A 13 -25.59 6.20 -33.54
CA LEU A 13 -26.51 5.60 -32.60
C LEU A 13 -26.86 4.19 -33.12
N PHE A 14 -26.44 3.16 -32.40
CA PHE A 14 -26.98 1.82 -32.56
C PHE A 14 -28.36 1.78 -31.89
N ALA A 15 -29.41 1.98 -32.67
CA ALA A 15 -30.78 1.67 -32.27
C ALA A 15 -30.96 0.14 -32.40
N GLY A 16 -31.02 -0.55 -31.28
CA GLY A 16 -31.41 -1.95 -31.24
C GLY A 16 -32.85 -2.11 -31.70
N LEU A 17 -33.02 -2.75 -32.84
CA LEU A 17 -34.36 -3.20 -33.33
C LEU A 17 -34.80 -4.37 -32.42
N CYS A 18 -35.76 -4.08 -31.54
CA CYS A 18 -36.59 -5.11 -30.94
C CYS A 18 -37.47 -5.74 -32.03
N VAL A 19 -37.10 -6.89 -32.54
CA VAL A 19 -38.03 -7.77 -33.28
C VAL A 19 -38.86 -8.53 -32.25
N THR A 20 -40.07 -8.07 -32.00
CA THR A 20 -41.10 -8.87 -31.32
C THR A 20 -41.58 -9.94 -32.31
N SER A 21 -41.03 -11.14 -32.16
CA SER A 21 -41.65 -12.33 -32.76
C SER A 21 -42.59 -12.89 -31.69
N CYS A 22 -43.89 -12.72 -31.91
CA CYS A 22 -44.90 -13.54 -31.24
C CYS A 22 -44.90 -14.88 -31.92
N SER A 23 -44.53 -15.94 -31.20
CA SER A 23 -44.92 -17.31 -31.45
C SER A 23 -45.11 -17.99 -30.12
N ASP A 24 -46.21 -18.75 -30.06
CA ASP A 24 -46.85 -19.37 -28.91
C ASP A 24 -45.98 -20.32 -28.08
N ASP A 25 -46.27 -20.32 -26.81
CA ASP A 25 -46.28 -21.39 -25.84
C ASP A 25 -45.22 -22.51 -25.94
N ASP A 26 -44.02 -22.14 -25.58
CA ASP A 26 -43.20 -22.93 -24.63
C ASP A 26 -42.35 -21.86 -23.90
N ALA A 27 -42.77 -21.47 -22.71
CA ALA A 27 -41.95 -20.65 -21.83
C ALA A 27 -40.65 -21.43 -21.62
N ASP A 28 -39.59 -21.01 -22.35
CA ASP A 28 -38.25 -21.54 -22.19
C ASP A 28 -37.85 -21.27 -20.73
N ASN A 29 -38.04 -22.30 -19.88
CA ASN A 29 -37.81 -22.21 -18.46
C ASN A 29 -36.31 -22.21 -18.14
N ARG A 30 -35.46 -21.93 -19.16
CA ARG A 30 -34.02 -21.84 -19.02
C ARG A 30 -33.67 -20.53 -18.33
N ILE A 31 -32.87 -20.67 -17.30
CA ILE A 31 -32.34 -19.54 -16.54
C ILE A 31 -31.42 -18.76 -17.48
N GLN A 32 -31.67 -17.47 -17.56
CA GLN A 32 -30.87 -16.62 -18.45
C GLN A 32 -29.45 -16.42 -17.90
N VAL A 33 -28.48 -16.41 -18.80
CA VAL A 33 -27.08 -16.10 -18.46
C VAL A 33 -26.98 -14.65 -18.05
N LYS A 34 -26.46 -14.42 -16.83
CA LYS A 34 -26.08 -13.08 -16.36
C LYS A 34 -24.64 -12.81 -16.73
N ALA A 35 -24.43 -11.72 -17.47
CA ALA A 35 -23.06 -11.24 -17.71
C ALA A 35 -22.43 -10.71 -16.42
N ASP A 36 -21.12 -10.76 -16.35
CA ASP A 36 -20.36 -10.09 -15.28
C ASP A 36 -20.61 -8.59 -15.32
N ASP A 37 -20.48 -7.93 -14.15
CA ASP A 37 -20.57 -6.48 -14.08
C ASP A 37 -19.36 -5.83 -14.75
N ALA A 38 -19.57 -4.65 -15.31
CA ALA A 38 -18.46 -3.79 -15.70
C ALA A 38 -17.88 -3.13 -14.43
N PRO A 39 -16.55 -2.95 -14.34
CA PRO A 39 -15.97 -2.24 -13.22
C PRO A 39 -16.42 -0.79 -13.19
N GLU A 40 -16.67 -0.28 -11.98
CA GLU A 40 -16.91 1.15 -11.78
C GLU A 40 -15.66 1.96 -12.13
N ALA A 41 -15.87 3.24 -12.45
CA ALA A 41 -14.77 4.12 -12.78
C ALA A 41 -13.82 4.32 -11.57
N LYS A 42 -12.52 4.34 -11.84
CA LYS A 42 -11.50 4.62 -10.84
C LYS A 42 -11.71 5.99 -10.20
N VAL A 43 -11.80 6.02 -8.88
CA VAL A 43 -11.82 7.25 -8.09
C VAL A 43 -10.38 7.72 -7.89
N GLN A 44 -10.12 8.99 -8.21
CA GLN A 44 -8.81 9.60 -7.97
C GLN A 44 -8.68 9.98 -6.49
N ALA A 45 -7.51 9.77 -5.91
CA ALA A 45 -7.19 10.28 -4.59
C ALA A 45 -7.22 11.82 -4.60
N ASN A 46 -7.66 12.42 -3.48
CA ASN A 46 -7.67 13.87 -3.34
C ASN A 46 -6.28 14.44 -3.04
N GLY A 47 -5.36 13.60 -2.62
CA GLY A 47 -4.01 13.98 -2.23
C GLY A 47 -3.29 12.86 -1.48
N PHE A 48 -2.29 13.24 -0.72
CA PHE A 48 -1.53 12.32 0.11
C PHE A 48 -1.05 13.00 1.40
N TRP A 49 -0.75 12.19 2.40
CA TRP A 49 -0.11 12.67 3.63
C TRP A 49 1.40 12.53 3.54
N VAL A 50 2.10 13.35 4.32
CA VAL A 50 3.51 13.15 4.66
C VAL A 50 3.64 13.12 6.17
N VAL A 51 4.13 12.01 6.67
CA VAL A 51 4.51 11.86 8.08
C VAL A 51 5.87 12.50 8.27
N ASN A 52 6.00 13.34 9.31
CA ASN A 52 7.22 14.07 9.63
C ASN A 52 7.74 13.64 11.00
N GLU A 53 9.06 13.45 11.10
CA GLU A 53 9.71 13.19 12.38
C GLU A 53 9.68 14.41 13.30
N ASP A 54 9.70 15.58 12.71
CA ASP A 54 10.02 16.85 13.35
C ASP A 54 11.39 16.80 14.07
N TRP A 55 11.83 17.87 14.67
CA TRP A 55 13.17 17.89 15.26
C TRP A 55 13.18 17.24 16.64
N PHE A 56 13.85 16.11 16.76
CA PHE A 56 13.99 15.39 18.04
C PHE A 56 14.52 16.30 19.16
N GLY A 57 13.81 16.34 20.28
CA GLY A 57 14.12 17.18 21.42
C GLY A 57 13.56 18.62 21.36
N HIS A 58 12.94 19.02 20.25
CA HIS A 58 12.32 20.34 20.06
C HIS A 58 10.80 20.25 19.91
N ASP A 59 10.28 19.35 19.06
CA ASP A 59 8.84 19.11 18.94
C ASP A 59 8.57 17.60 18.74
N ASN A 60 7.29 17.22 18.86
CA ASN A 60 6.80 15.89 18.54
C ASN A 60 6.55 15.80 17.04
N GLY A 61 6.54 14.58 16.50
CA GLY A 61 6.20 14.33 15.12
C GLY A 61 4.84 14.86 14.70
N SER A 62 4.67 15.03 13.41
CA SER A 62 3.46 15.58 12.81
C SER A 62 3.07 14.86 11.52
N VAL A 63 1.93 15.23 10.96
CA VAL A 63 1.50 14.80 9.64
C VAL A 63 0.92 15.98 8.88
N ASN A 64 1.39 16.18 7.66
CA ASN A 64 0.91 17.19 6.72
C ASN A 64 0.09 16.51 5.63
N TYR A 65 -0.89 17.20 5.06
CA TYR A 65 -1.68 16.74 3.93
C TYR A 65 -1.48 17.66 2.73
N PHE A 66 -1.29 17.08 1.56
CA PHE A 66 -1.08 17.79 0.29
C PHE A 66 -2.24 17.47 -0.63
N LYS A 67 -3.23 18.38 -0.66
CA LYS A 67 -4.38 18.27 -1.57
C LYS A 67 -3.95 18.53 -2.99
N GLN A 68 -4.21 17.60 -3.87
CA GLN A 68 -3.92 17.74 -5.31
C GLN A 68 -4.96 18.65 -5.97
N ASN A 69 -4.51 19.71 -6.64
CA ASN A 69 -5.34 20.61 -7.42
C ASN A 69 -5.23 20.31 -8.93
N SER A 70 -4.04 19.86 -9.35
CA SER A 70 -3.73 19.41 -10.72
C SER A 70 -2.55 18.43 -10.69
N ALA A 71 -2.13 17.93 -11.83
CA ALA A 71 -0.96 17.03 -11.92
C ALA A 71 0.32 17.64 -11.32
N THR A 72 0.44 18.99 -11.30
CA THR A 72 1.64 19.72 -10.88
C THR A 72 1.42 20.68 -9.71
N SER A 73 0.21 20.76 -9.15
CA SER A 73 -0.13 21.76 -8.13
C SER A 73 -0.80 21.13 -6.92
N TYR A 74 -0.35 21.53 -5.74
CA TYR A 74 -0.82 21.04 -4.45
C TYR A 74 -1.10 22.19 -3.49
N THR A 75 -2.10 22.02 -2.63
CA THR A 75 -2.39 22.91 -1.50
C THR A 75 -2.01 22.19 -0.22
N PRO A 76 -1.02 22.67 0.54
CA PRO A 76 -0.62 22.06 1.81
C PRO A 76 -1.58 22.40 2.94
N SER A 77 -1.83 21.43 3.81
CA SER A 77 -2.41 21.61 5.14
C SER A 77 -1.45 21.01 6.16
N TYR A 78 -0.94 21.85 7.03
CA TYR A 78 0.10 21.46 7.97
C TYR A 78 -0.48 20.94 9.28
N ARG A 79 0.17 19.93 9.90
CA ARG A 79 -0.18 19.36 11.20
C ARG A 79 -1.65 18.98 11.32
N VAL A 80 -2.19 18.33 10.29
CA VAL A 80 -3.63 18.05 10.17
C VAL A 80 -4.18 17.21 11.34
N TYR A 81 -3.39 16.32 11.95
CA TYR A 81 -3.79 15.63 13.17
C TYR A 81 -3.94 16.59 14.36
N ARG A 82 -2.93 17.43 14.59
CA ARG A 82 -2.93 18.43 15.68
C ARG A 82 -4.09 19.41 15.52
N ALA A 83 -4.35 19.88 14.31
CA ALA A 83 -5.48 20.76 14.01
C ALA A 83 -6.84 20.10 14.25
N ALA A 84 -6.98 18.81 13.94
CA ALA A 84 -8.22 18.07 14.14
C ALA A 84 -8.48 17.67 15.59
N ASN A 85 -7.49 17.71 16.51
CA ASN A 85 -7.55 17.17 17.87
C ASN A 85 -7.14 18.18 18.95
N ASP A 86 -7.59 19.42 18.82
CA ASP A 86 -7.45 20.49 19.83
C ASP A 86 -5.98 20.72 20.27
N GLY A 87 -5.03 20.60 19.33
CA GLY A 87 -3.60 20.79 19.57
C GLY A 87 -2.87 19.54 20.08
N GLU A 88 -3.53 18.39 20.22
CA GLU A 88 -2.88 17.13 20.63
C GLU A 88 -1.80 16.73 19.63
N LYS A 89 -0.65 16.32 20.15
CA LYS A 89 0.53 15.97 19.35
C LYS A 89 0.64 14.45 19.16
N LEU A 90 1.25 14.02 18.05
CA LEU A 90 1.74 12.67 17.89
C LEU A 90 2.88 12.38 18.88
N GLY A 91 3.49 11.21 18.80
CA GLY A 91 4.69 10.90 19.57
C GLY A 91 5.93 11.62 19.06
N VAL A 92 7.04 11.43 19.76
CA VAL A 92 8.35 11.97 19.37
C VAL A 92 8.92 11.11 18.24
N THR A 93 9.39 11.76 17.18
CA THR A 93 10.00 11.12 16.01
C THR A 93 9.01 10.12 15.36
N THR A 94 7.98 10.66 14.69
CA THR A 94 7.00 9.85 13.95
C THR A 94 7.60 9.44 12.61
N GLN A 95 7.89 8.16 12.44
CA GLN A 95 8.71 7.63 11.35
C GLN A 95 7.97 6.72 10.38
N PHE A 96 6.73 6.34 10.71
CA PHE A 96 5.93 5.44 9.90
C PHE A 96 4.46 5.83 9.92
N GLY A 97 3.79 5.63 8.80
CA GLY A 97 2.34 5.78 8.66
C GLY A 97 1.81 4.86 7.57
N THR A 98 0.60 4.38 7.75
CA THR A 98 -0.12 3.58 6.74
C THR A 98 -1.61 3.71 6.93
N VAL A 99 -2.37 3.57 5.85
CA VAL A 99 -3.84 3.44 5.87
C VAL A 99 -4.20 1.95 5.92
N TRP A 100 -5.17 1.61 6.76
CA TRP A 100 -5.78 0.28 6.82
C TRP A 100 -7.26 0.42 7.20
N GLY A 101 -8.14 -0.01 6.33
CA GLY A 101 -9.56 0.28 6.43
C GLY A 101 -9.81 1.79 6.39
N ASP A 102 -10.67 2.29 7.25
CA ASP A 102 -10.99 3.72 7.35
C ASP A 102 -10.01 4.53 8.21
N ASN A 103 -8.88 3.94 8.63
CA ASN A 103 -7.97 4.55 9.59
C ASN A 103 -6.56 4.76 9.04
N ILE A 104 -5.91 5.82 9.52
CA ILE A 104 -4.47 6.02 9.39
C ILE A 104 -3.80 5.66 10.73
N TYR A 105 -2.75 4.83 10.65
CA TYR A 105 -1.94 4.36 11.78
C TYR A 105 -0.59 5.04 11.70
N MET A 106 -0.23 5.81 12.71
CA MET A 106 1.00 6.59 12.77
C MET A 106 1.87 6.09 13.91
N MET A 107 3.10 5.68 13.60
CA MET A 107 4.05 5.10 14.55
C MET A 107 5.15 6.11 14.90
N SER A 108 5.36 6.31 16.17
CA SER A 108 6.41 7.17 16.71
C SER A 108 7.37 6.38 17.58
N LYS A 109 8.59 6.84 17.67
CA LYS A 109 9.63 6.23 18.51
C LYS A 109 9.22 6.24 19.98
N GLN A 110 8.76 7.37 20.52
CA GLN A 110 8.46 7.57 21.94
C GLN A 110 7.16 8.36 22.14
N GLY A 111 6.70 8.42 23.39
CA GLY A 111 5.46 9.09 23.74
C GLY A 111 4.22 8.33 23.24
N ASN A 112 3.38 8.94 22.45
CA ASN A 112 2.28 8.29 21.74
C ASN A 112 2.86 7.41 20.60
N ARG A 113 3.31 6.19 20.93
CA ARG A 113 4.04 5.30 20.02
C ARG A 113 3.20 4.80 18.86
N LEU A 114 1.90 4.66 19.07
CA LEU A 114 0.93 4.37 18.02
C LEU A 114 -0.27 5.28 18.20
N VAL A 115 -0.58 6.06 17.17
CA VAL A 115 -1.80 6.85 17.08
C VAL A 115 -2.65 6.32 15.96
N VAL A 116 -3.93 6.09 16.27
CA VAL A 116 -4.97 5.71 15.30
C VAL A 116 -5.89 6.91 15.11
N ALA A 117 -6.05 7.33 13.88
CA ALA A 117 -6.97 8.39 13.50
C ALA A 117 -7.84 7.96 12.32
N ASP A 118 -9.03 8.54 12.22
CA ASP A 118 -9.86 8.40 11.04
C ASP A 118 -9.18 9.04 9.84
N ALA A 119 -9.03 8.31 8.74
CA ALA A 119 -8.25 8.77 7.59
C ALA A 119 -8.86 9.99 6.88
N LYS A 120 -10.18 10.18 6.94
CA LYS A 120 -10.86 11.31 6.28
C LYS A 120 -10.83 12.58 7.11
N THR A 121 -10.97 12.45 8.41
CA THR A 121 -11.15 13.59 9.33
C THR A 121 -9.94 13.88 10.21
N MET A 122 -8.96 12.98 10.26
CA MET A 122 -7.82 12.98 11.16
C MET A 122 -8.20 13.00 12.66
N LYS A 123 -9.47 12.74 12.99
CA LYS A 123 -9.93 12.62 14.38
C LYS A 123 -9.34 11.38 15.02
N LYS A 124 -8.76 11.57 16.21
CA LYS A 124 -8.19 10.50 17.02
C LYS A 124 -9.24 9.46 17.38
N LYS A 125 -8.92 8.18 17.18
CA LYS A 125 -9.65 7.03 17.69
C LYS A 125 -8.94 6.38 18.87
N ALA A 126 -7.60 6.31 18.83
CA ALA A 126 -6.79 5.80 19.94
C ALA A 126 -5.37 6.38 19.92
N ALA A 127 -4.71 6.34 21.08
CA ALA A 127 -3.29 6.62 21.23
C ALA A 127 -2.71 5.68 22.29
N LEU A 128 -1.63 4.95 21.94
CA LEU A 128 -0.95 4.00 22.81
C LEU A 128 0.46 4.50 23.11
N THR A 129 0.80 4.57 24.36
CA THR A 129 2.15 4.93 24.82
C THR A 129 3.04 3.70 25.00
N GLU A 130 2.44 2.51 25.17
CA GLU A 130 3.16 1.27 25.42
C GLU A 130 2.89 0.23 24.32
N LEU A 131 3.97 -0.22 23.65
CA LEU A 131 3.95 -1.28 22.65
C LEU A 131 4.86 -2.46 23.05
N GLY A 132 5.67 -2.30 24.09
CA GLY A 132 6.78 -3.20 24.45
C GLY A 132 8.17 -2.59 24.19
N GLY A 133 8.26 -1.55 23.39
CA GLY A 133 9.47 -0.82 23.01
C GLY A 133 9.17 0.41 22.18
N ASP A 134 10.21 1.05 21.64
CA ASP A 134 10.07 2.18 20.72
C ASP A 134 9.32 1.75 19.46
N GLY A 135 8.32 2.52 19.03
CA GLY A 135 7.51 2.20 17.85
C GLY A 135 8.32 2.20 16.56
N ARG A 136 7.99 1.29 15.64
CA ARG A 136 8.63 1.10 14.34
C ARG A 136 7.56 0.97 13.23
N GLY A 137 7.45 -0.17 12.58
CA GLY A 137 6.50 -0.43 11.51
C GLY A 137 5.14 -0.93 12.01
N PHE A 138 4.16 -0.91 11.11
CA PHE A 138 2.82 -1.45 11.32
C PHE A 138 2.39 -2.21 10.08
N VAL A 139 1.65 -3.31 10.23
CA VAL A 139 1.07 -4.06 9.12
C VAL A 139 -0.32 -4.58 9.48
N GLY A 140 -1.31 -4.27 8.66
CA GLY A 140 -2.64 -4.88 8.73
C GLY A 140 -2.60 -6.33 8.27
N ILE A 141 -3.39 -7.18 8.92
CA ILE A 141 -3.45 -8.63 8.65
C ILE A 141 -4.86 -9.02 8.22
N SER A 142 -5.86 -8.53 8.91
CA SER A 142 -7.27 -8.77 8.62
C SER A 142 -8.09 -7.54 8.98
N GLU A 143 -9.40 -7.61 8.91
CA GLU A 143 -10.31 -6.55 9.35
C GLU A 143 -10.22 -6.26 10.86
N THR A 144 -9.77 -7.23 11.65
CA THR A 144 -9.74 -7.13 13.12
C THR A 144 -8.34 -7.21 13.73
N LYS A 145 -7.30 -7.55 12.93
CA LYS A 145 -5.96 -7.81 13.44
C LYS A 145 -4.87 -7.11 12.64
N ALA A 146 -3.90 -6.57 13.37
CA ALA A 146 -2.67 -6.02 12.82
C ALA A 146 -1.46 -6.36 13.72
N TYR A 147 -0.26 -6.12 13.23
CA TYR A 147 0.96 -6.19 14.03
C TYR A 147 1.62 -4.81 14.11
N ALA A 148 2.07 -4.45 15.31
CA ALA A 148 2.87 -3.27 15.59
C ALA A 148 4.30 -3.70 15.95
N GLY A 149 5.26 -3.40 15.09
CA GLY A 149 6.69 -3.64 15.32
C GLY A 149 7.28 -2.58 16.24
N HIS A 150 8.18 -3.01 17.11
CA HIS A 150 8.87 -2.13 18.03
C HIS A 150 10.34 -2.54 18.27
N SER A 151 11.08 -1.77 19.03
CA SER A 151 12.53 -1.99 19.24
C SER A 151 12.90 -3.28 20.00
N LYS A 152 11.93 -4.08 20.45
CA LYS A 152 12.15 -5.32 21.22
C LYS A 152 11.36 -6.52 20.71
N GLY A 153 10.52 -6.37 19.67
CA GLY A 153 9.66 -7.44 19.15
C GLY A 153 8.45 -6.93 18.37
N ILE A 154 7.40 -7.74 18.33
CA ILE A 154 6.14 -7.46 17.63
C ILE A 154 4.98 -7.66 18.59
N ALA A 155 4.11 -6.65 18.66
CA ALA A 155 2.84 -6.70 19.39
C ALA A 155 1.68 -7.03 18.43
N VAL A 156 0.80 -7.92 18.84
CA VAL A 156 -0.49 -8.17 18.17
C VAL A 156 -1.47 -7.08 18.60
N PHE A 157 -2.02 -6.38 17.61
CA PHE A 157 -2.93 -5.26 17.79
C PHE A 157 -4.34 -5.62 17.32
N ASP A 158 -5.33 -5.45 18.18
CA ASP A 158 -6.74 -5.61 17.86
C ASP A 158 -7.30 -4.31 17.27
N LEU A 159 -7.77 -4.39 16.02
CA LEU A 159 -8.27 -3.24 15.25
C LEU A 159 -9.67 -2.79 15.67
N THR A 160 -10.39 -3.60 16.47
CA THR A 160 -11.73 -3.26 16.96
C THR A 160 -11.66 -2.49 18.28
N SER A 161 -10.86 -2.97 19.22
CA SER A 161 -10.67 -2.35 20.53
C SER A 161 -9.53 -1.32 20.56
N PHE A 162 -8.67 -1.32 19.56
CA PHE A 162 -7.43 -0.53 19.50
C PHE A 162 -6.48 -0.82 20.67
N GLN A 163 -6.32 -2.08 21.05
CA GLN A 163 -5.47 -2.51 22.15
C GLN A 163 -4.42 -3.54 21.71
N ILE A 164 -3.30 -3.58 22.42
CA ILE A 164 -2.36 -4.69 22.32
C ILE A 164 -2.94 -5.89 23.07
N THR A 165 -3.00 -7.04 22.40
CA THR A 165 -3.54 -8.27 23.00
C THR A 165 -2.43 -9.19 23.51
N LYS A 166 -1.27 -9.22 22.86
CA LYS A 166 -0.11 -10.02 23.27
C LYS A 166 1.14 -9.58 22.51
N GLN A 167 2.29 -10.06 22.94
CA GLN A 167 3.53 -10.05 22.17
C GLN A 167 3.68 -11.38 21.40
N ILE A 168 4.38 -11.36 20.26
CA ILE A 168 4.67 -12.59 19.50
C ILE A 168 5.88 -13.29 20.11
N ASP A 169 5.68 -14.50 20.58
CA ASP A 169 6.75 -15.32 21.19
C ASP A 169 7.83 -15.69 20.16
N GLY A 170 9.07 -15.70 20.60
CA GLY A 170 10.22 -16.06 19.79
C GLY A 170 10.74 -14.93 18.87
N VAL A 171 10.01 -13.83 18.73
CA VAL A 171 10.44 -12.64 18.00
C VAL A 171 11.07 -11.64 18.97
N SER A 172 12.30 -11.25 18.74
CA SER A 172 13.02 -10.32 19.62
C SER A 172 13.94 -9.39 18.83
N GLY A 173 14.34 -8.28 19.48
CA GLY A 173 15.20 -7.26 18.88
C GLY A 173 14.40 -6.19 18.12
N GLU A 174 15.14 -5.29 17.48
CA GLU A 174 14.53 -4.19 16.71
C GLU A 174 13.84 -4.73 15.47
N ILE A 175 12.53 -4.47 15.36
CA ILE A 175 11.72 -4.83 14.21
C ILE A 175 11.56 -3.59 13.32
N GLY A 176 11.83 -3.73 12.04
CA GLY A 176 11.65 -2.69 11.03
C GLY A 176 10.37 -2.83 10.23
N MET A 177 10.52 -2.82 8.90
CA MET A 177 9.39 -3.03 7.99
C MET A 177 8.83 -4.44 8.09
N MET A 178 7.52 -4.52 7.90
CA MET A 178 6.76 -5.76 7.83
C MET A 178 5.83 -5.73 6.62
N CYS A 179 5.55 -6.89 6.03
CA CYS A 179 4.45 -7.04 5.08
C CYS A 179 3.75 -8.38 5.28
N CYS A 180 2.45 -8.41 4.99
CA CYS A 180 1.64 -9.64 4.97
C CYS A 180 1.54 -10.14 3.53
N ALA A 181 1.82 -11.44 3.30
CA ALA A 181 1.72 -12.09 2.00
C ALA A 181 1.42 -13.58 2.17
N SER A 182 0.42 -14.10 1.46
CA SER A 182 0.01 -15.53 1.46
C SER A 182 -0.10 -16.14 2.87
N GLY A 183 -0.74 -15.43 3.80
CA GLY A 183 -0.96 -15.91 5.16
C GLY A 183 0.27 -15.82 6.08
N HIS A 184 1.38 -15.27 5.62
CA HIS A 184 2.57 -15.01 6.43
C HIS A 184 2.83 -13.53 6.62
N VAL A 185 3.39 -13.15 7.75
CA VAL A 185 4.00 -11.84 7.96
C VAL A 185 5.51 -11.99 7.92
N PHE A 186 6.13 -11.28 6.98
CA PHE A 186 7.57 -11.12 6.88
C PHE A 186 7.97 -9.86 7.66
N ALA A 187 8.88 -9.99 8.61
CA ALA A 187 9.31 -8.90 9.46
C ALA A 187 10.85 -8.82 9.48
N VAL A 188 11.41 -7.71 9.00
CA VAL A 188 12.86 -7.53 9.04
C VAL A 188 13.31 -7.06 10.42
N SER A 189 14.44 -7.59 10.84
CA SER A 189 15.24 -7.04 11.92
C SER A 189 16.69 -6.87 11.41
N LYS A 190 17.51 -6.11 12.12
CA LYS A 190 18.88 -5.79 11.66
C LYS A 190 19.71 -6.99 11.20
N LYS A 191 19.50 -8.15 11.81
CA LYS A 191 20.29 -9.36 11.59
C LYS A 191 19.48 -10.58 11.19
N GLN A 192 18.17 -10.43 11.06
CA GLN A 192 17.27 -11.55 10.83
C GLN A 192 16.03 -11.13 10.07
N LEU A 193 15.46 -12.08 9.32
CA LEU A 193 14.10 -12.03 8.81
C LEU A 193 13.26 -13.03 9.58
N PHE A 194 12.17 -12.59 10.17
CA PHE A 194 11.17 -13.44 10.82
C PHE A 194 10.02 -13.70 9.86
N ILE A 195 9.57 -14.95 9.78
CA ILE A 195 8.37 -15.36 9.05
C ILE A 195 7.38 -15.90 10.08
N ILE A 196 6.22 -15.25 10.17
CA ILE A 196 5.21 -15.48 11.19
C ILE A 196 3.93 -15.89 10.50
N ASN A 197 3.28 -16.94 10.98
CA ASN A 197 1.96 -17.32 10.52
C ASN A 197 0.93 -16.26 10.95
N ALA A 198 0.31 -15.62 9.99
CA ALA A 198 -0.60 -14.50 10.24
C ALA A 198 -1.91 -14.92 10.92
N GLN A 199 -2.34 -16.19 10.80
CA GLN A 199 -3.55 -16.71 11.43
C GLN A 199 -3.32 -17.08 12.90
N THR A 200 -2.21 -17.78 13.19
CA THR A 200 -1.93 -18.36 14.51
C THR A 200 -1.03 -17.48 15.39
N ASP A 201 -0.43 -16.43 14.81
CA ASP A 201 0.57 -15.55 15.44
C ASP A 201 1.82 -16.31 15.93
N LYS A 202 2.15 -17.43 15.29
CA LYS A 202 3.35 -18.22 15.64
C LYS A 202 4.51 -17.90 14.72
N LEU A 203 5.68 -17.74 15.31
CA LEU A 203 6.93 -17.69 14.55
C LEU A 203 7.17 -19.06 13.89
N GLU A 204 7.25 -19.11 12.58
CA GLU A 204 7.51 -20.34 11.82
C GLU A 204 8.97 -20.48 11.39
N LYS A 205 9.60 -19.37 11.04
CA LYS A 205 10.98 -19.40 10.55
C LYS A 205 11.73 -18.13 10.94
N THR A 206 13.01 -18.31 11.28
CA THR A 206 13.99 -17.23 11.41
C THR A 206 15.08 -17.46 10.41
N ILE A 207 15.44 -16.44 9.64
CA ILE A 207 16.50 -16.48 8.64
C ILE A 207 17.54 -15.44 9.03
N ASP A 208 18.77 -15.91 9.34
CA ASP A 208 19.88 -15.06 9.71
C ASP A 208 20.43 -14.31 8.49
N GLY A 209 20.78 -13.05 8.66
CA GLY A 209 21.36 -12.19 7.63
C GLY A 209 21.07 -10.71 7.89
N GLU A 210 21.92 -9.83 7.36
CA GLU A 210 21.68 -8.39 7.45
C GLU A 210 20.53 -8.01 6.53
N CYS A 211 19.40 -7.58 7.15
CA CYS A 211 18.20 -7.12 6.47
C CYS A 211 17.99 -5.63 6.76
N TYR A 212 17.74 -4.84 5.73
CA TYR A 212 17.54 -3.39 5.86
C TYR A 212 16.06 -3.02 5.87
N THR A 213 15.33 -3.47 4.87
CA THR A 213 13.91 -3.21 4.70
C THR A 213 13.29 -4.25 3.75
N LEU A 214 11.98 -4.22 3.58
CA LEU A 214 11.28 -5.11 2.66
C LEU A 214 10.09 -4.41 1.98
N THR A 215 9.65 -4.99 0.87
CA THR A 215 8.41 -4.61 0.18
C THR A 215 7.78 -5.83 -0.49
N ARG A 216 6.52 -5.73 -0.86
CA ARG A 216 5.81 -6.75 -1.67
C ARG A 216 5.60 -6.20 -3.08
N SER A 217 6.01 -6.96 -4.10
CA SER A 217 5.78 -6.63 -5.50
C SER A 217 4.35 -6.94 -5.95
N LYS A 218 4.00 -6.47 -7.14
CA LYS A 218 2.66 -6.65 -7.74
C LYS A 218 2.26 -8.12 -7.85
N ASP A 219 3.19 -9.00 -8.17
CA ASP A 219 2.97 -10.45 -8.28
C ASP A 219 2.81 -11.17 -6.93
N GLY A 220 2.98 -10.46 -5.81
CA GLY A 220 2.87 -10.97 -4.46
C GLY A 220 4.17 -11.44 -3.83
N SER A 221 5.26 -11.49 -4.57
CA SER A 221 6.58 -11.85 -4.04
C SER A 221 7.05 -10.84 -3.00
N VAL A 222 7.72 -11.32 -1.96
CA VAL A 222 8.31 -10.46 -0.92
C VAL A 222 9.78 -10.24 -1.20
N TRP A 223 10.16 -8.99 -1.32
CA TRP A 223 11.52 -8.56 -1.60
C TRP A 223 12.16 -7.98 -0.35
N VAL A 224 13.26 -8.59 0.06
CA VAL A 224 14.05 -8.15 1.21
C VAL A 224 15.35 -7.54 0.70
N ALA A 225 15.58 -6.28 1.04
CA ALA A 225 16.85 -5.60 0.79
C ALA A 225 17.81 -5.92 1.93
N GLY A 226 18.95 -6.50 1.60
CA GLY A 226 19.99 -6.87 2.54
C GLY A 226 21.36 -6.35 2.11
N LYS A 227 22.40 -6.78 2.81
CA LYS A 227 23.78 -6.38 2.52
C LYS A 227 24.25 -6.82 1.13
N ASP A 228 23.93 -8.05 0.75
CA ASP A 228 24.48 -8.70 -0.44
C ASP A 228 23.62 -8.53 -1.69
N GLY A 229 22.40 -7.98 -1.55
CA GLY A 229 21.49 -7.79 -2.67
C GLY A 229 20.02 -7.72 -2.26
N LEU A 230 19.17 -7.90 -3.26
CA LEU A 230 17.73 -8.04 -3.13
C LEU A 230 17.38 -9.52 -3.15
N THR A 231 16.78 -10.03 -2.09
CA THR A 231 16.28 -11.41 -2.02
C THR A 231 14.78 -11.45 -2.21
N CYS A 232 14.35 -12.12 -3.27
CA CYS A 232 12.95 -12.42 -3.56
C CYS A 232 12.53 -13.69 -2.81
N TYR A 233 11.42 -13.64 -2.12
CA TYR A 233 10.76 -14.78 -1.49
C TYR A 233 9.44 -15.06 -2.18
N ASN A 234 9.21 -16.30 -2.59
CA ASN A 234 7.85 -16.77 -2.86
C ASN A 234 7.14 -16.90 -1.50
N PRO A 235 6.06 -16.14 -1.20
CA PRO A 235 5.47 -16.13 0.13
C PRO A 235 4.71 -17.41 0.50
N THR A 236 4.42 -18.29 -0.48
CA THR A 236 3.73 -19.56 -0.27
C THR A 236 4.72 -20.71 -0.04
N THR A 237 5.73 -20.85 -0.94
CA THR A 237 6.70 -21.95 -0.88
C THR A 237 7.93 -21.62 -0.03
N LEU A 238 8.16 -20.34 0.26
CA LEU A 238 9.35 -19.79 0.90
C LEU A 238 10.66 -20.07 0.14
N GLU A 239 10.57 -20.40 -1.14
CA GLU A 239 11.72 -20.46 -2.04
C GLU A 239 12.26 -19.05 -2.28
N THR A 240 13.57 -18.96 -2.54
CA THR A 240 14.25 -17.66 -2.65
C THR A 240 15.16 -17.59 -3.87
N GLU A 241 15.26 -16.39 -4.44
CA GLU A 241 16.26 -16.01 -5.42
C GLU A 241 16.90 -14.70 -4.96
N THR A 242 18.23 -14.63 -4.91
CA THR A 242 18.96 -13.40 -4.55
C THR A 242 19.67 -12.84 -5.78
N MET A 243 19.54 -11.55 -5.99
CA MET A 243 20.20 -10.82 -7.05
C MET A 243 21.04 -9.68 -6.50
N ALA A 244 22.21 -9.44 -7.08
CA ALA A 244 23.08 -8.34 -6.74
C ALA A 244 22.40 -6.99 -7.08
N TYR A 245 22.73 -5.97 -6.32
CA TYR A 245 22.31 -4.61 -6.66
C TYR A 245 22.90 -4.15 -7.99
N PRO A 246 22.09 -3.56 -8.90
CA PRO A 246 22.62 -2.90 -10.10
C PRO A 246 23.68 -1.85 -9.69
N ASP A 247 24.81 -1.83 -10.40
CA ASP A 247 25.92 -0.90 -10.17
C ASP A 247 26.44 -0.86 -8.71
N GLY A 248 26.14 -1.89 -7.91
CA GLY A 248 26.46 -1.92 -6.48
C GLY A 248 25.65 -0.91 -5.63
N ALA A 249 24.58 -0.36 -6.17
CA ALA A 249 23.74 0.64 -5.54
C ALA A 249 22.78 0.04 -4.50
N SER A 250 23.30 -0.35 -3.34
CA SER A 250 22.50 -0.97 -2.28
C SER A 250 21.47 0.00 -1.70
N VAL A 251 20.35 -0.55 -1.25
CA VAL A 251 19.43 0.16 -0.35
C VAL A 251 20.20 0.59 0.89
N TYR A 252 20.01 1.83 1.32
CA TYR A 252 20.67 2.30 2.53
C TYR A 252 20.22 1.52 3.77
N GLY A 253 21.19 1.10 4.60
CA GLY A 253 20.91 0.42 5.88
C GLY A 253 20.31 1.37 6.92
N THR A 254 19.14 1.03 7.44
CA THR A 254 18.25 1.95 8.16
C THR A 254 18.34 1.88 9.69
N TRP A 255 19.32 1.19 10.25
CA TRP A 255 19.32 0.82 11.68
C TRP A 255 20.04 1.76 12.63
N TYR A 256 20.79 2.73 12.13
CA TYR A 256 21.46 3.70 13.01
C TYR A 256 20.47 4.72 13.59
N ALA A 257 19.72 5.37 12.72
CA ALA A 257 18.49 6.09 13.08
C ALA A 257 17.39 5.40 12.24
N TRP A 258 16.53 4.63 12.89
CA TRP A 258 15.59 3.79 12.14
C TRP A 258 14.67 4.60 11.26
N THR A 259 14.47 4.13 10.05
CA THR A 259 13.41 4.54 9.14
C THR A 259 12.82 3.31 8.46
N ALA A 260 11.64 3.43 7.86
CA ALA A 260 11.08 2.36 7.04
C ALA A 260 11.88 2.09 5.76
N GLY A 261 12.81 2.98 5.39
CA GLY A 261 13.65 2.91 4.20
C GLY A 261 12.94 3.35 2.92
N GLY A 262 13.71 3.90 2.00
CA GLY A 262 13.24 4.29 0.67
C GLY A 262 13.22 3.09 -0.28
N PHE A 263 12.52 2.01 0.06
CA PHE A 263 12.35 0.81 -0.76
C PHE A 263 10.86 0.49 -0.91
N CYS A 264 10.36 0.46 -2.13
CA CYS A 264 8.95 0.25 -2.44
C CYS A 264 8.76 -0.43 -3.80
N ALA A 265 7.55 -0.92 -4.06
CA ALA A 265 7.16 -1.55 -5.30
C ALA A 265 5.99 -0.79 -5.94
N SER A 266 5.90 -0.84 -7.26
CA SER A 266 4.70 -0.44 -7.99
C SER A 266 3.55 -1.41 -7.73
N THR A 267 2.33 -0.90 -7.58
CA THR A 267 1.11 -1.70 -7.56
C THR A 267 0.62 -2.04 -8.97
N GLN A 268 1.07 -1.29 -9.98
CA GLN A 268 0.60 -1.39 -11.36
C GLN A 268 1.54 -2.18 -12.27
N LYS A 269 2.84 -2.24 -11.93
CA LYS A 269 3.89 -2.94 -12.68
C LYS A 269 4.72 -3.82 -11.76
N ASN A 270 5.36 -4.81 -12.32
CA ASN A 270 6.28 -5.69 -11.58
C ASN A 270 7.67 -5.03 -11.46
N VAL A 271 7.73 -3.91 -10.70
CA VAL A 271 8.89 -3.02 -10.60
C VAL A 271 9.14 -2.62 -9.15
N LEU A 272 10.42 -2.58 -8.78
CA LEU A 272 10.91 -2.08 -7.49
C LEU A 272 11.63 -0.75 -7.67
N TYR A 273 11.54 0.10 -6.64
CA TYR A 273 12.26 1.36 -6.55
C TYR A 273 12.95 1.48 -5.20
N TRP A 274 14.15 2.08 -5.17
CA TRP A 274 14.81 2.39 -3.91
C TRP A 274 15.69 3.64 -4.02
N THR A 275 15.95 4.21 -2.85
CA THR A 275 16.91 5.29 -2.71
C THR A 275 18.25 4.77 -2.20
N THR A 276 19.33 5.36 -2.68
CA THR A 276 20.70 5.06 -2.25
C THR A 276 21.54 6.33 -2.18
N GLY A 277 22.71 6.24 -1.56
CA GLY A 277 23.64 7.36 -1.44
C GLY A 277 24.88 6.99 -0.63
N ALA A 278 25.75 7.96 -0.41
CA ALA A 278 27.01 7.74 0.29
C ALA A 278 26.85 7.56 1.81
N SER A 279 25.77 8.08 2.41
CA SER A 279 25.46 7.99 3.84
C SER A 279 23.98 8.30 4.10
N SER A 280 23.52 8.14 5.36
CA SER A 280 22.16 8.53 5.78
C SER A 280 21.82 10.01 5.58
N TRP A 281 22.82 10.84 5.42
CA TRP A 281 22.67 12.27 5.18
C TRP A 281 22.76 12.65 3.71
N THR A 282 23.34 11.80 2.89
CA THR A 282 23.63 11.97 1.47
C THR A 282 22.97 10.86 0.62
N ILE A 283 21.71 10.62 0.84
CA ILE A 283 20.88 9.77 -0.02
C ILE A 283 20.36 10.64 -1.14
N ASP A 284 20.85 10.46 -2.37
CA ASP A 284 20.63 11.41 -3.46
C ASP A 284 20.19 10.75 -4.79
N LYS A 285 20.14 9.39 -4.85
CA LYS A 285 19.85 8.66 -6.08
C LYS A 285 18.64 7.73 -5.92
N VAL A 286 17.85 7.62 -6.98
CA VAL A 286 16.74 6.67 -7.13
C VAL A 286 17.12 5.62 -8.16
N TYR A 287 16.98 4.37 -7.79
CA TYR A 287 17.13 3.21 -8.64
C TYR A 287 15.79 2.55 -8.90
N LYS A 288 15.67 1.97 -10.08
CA LYS A 288 14.54 1.17 -10.54
C LYS A 288 15.04 -0.23 -10.90
N TYR A 289 14.27 -1.26 -10.58
CA TYR A 289 14.51 -2.63 -11.00
C TYR A 289 13.24 -3.21 -11.61
N ASP A 290 13.33 -3.63 -12.86
CA ASP A 290 12.27 -4.36 -13.56
C ASP A 290 12.44 -5.84 -13.26
N ILE A 291 11.47 -6.42 -12.56
CA ILE A 291 11.51 -7.81 -12.08
C ILE A 291 11.42 -8.77 -13.25
N ASP A 292 10.55 -8.49 -14.23
CA ASP A 292 10.32 -9.35 -15.38
C ASP A 292 11.52 -9.35 -16.32
N ALA A 293 12.13 -8.19 -16.56
CA ALA A 293 13.34 -8.03 -17.36
C ALA A 293 14.62 -8.40 -16.60
N LYS A 294 14.57 -8.62 -15.28
CA LYS A 294 15.73 -8.86 -14.40
C LYS A 294 16.83 -7.81 -14.58
N SER A 295 16.47 -6.55 -14.72
CA SER A 295 17.41 -5.46 -14.98
C SER A 295 17.05 -4.20 -14.19
N GLY A 296 18.08 -3.44 -13.83
CA GLY A 296 17.89 -2.21 -13.08
C GLY A 296 18.93 -1.16 -13.39
N SER A 297 18.58 0.10 -13.12
CA SER A 297 19.45 1.25 -13.34
C SER A 297 19.05 2.43 -12.46
N MET A 298 19.94 3.40 -12.32
CA MET A 298 19.62 4.70 -11.77
C MET A 298 18.67 5.44 -12.73
N ILE A 299 17.59 5.99 -12.18
CA ILE A 299 16.61 6.75 -12.96
C ILE A 299 16.55 8.23 -12.58
N TYR A 300 17.05 8.60 -11.38
CA TYR A 300 17.05 9.99 -10.93
C TYR A 300 18.17 10.24 -9.92
N GLU A 301 18.71 11.45 -9.95
CA GLU A 301 19.64 11.97 -8.95
C GLU A 301 19.19 13.39 -8.59
N VAL A 302 18.92 13.63 -7.30
CA VAL A 302 18.56 14.96 -6.83
C VAL A 302 19.82 15.84 -6.80
N GLY A 303 19.73 17.00 -7.38
CA GLY A 303 20.86 17.90 -7.53
C GLY A 303 21.06 18.85 -6.34
N LYS A 304 20.99 20.13 -6.64
CA LYS A 304 21.13 21.23 -5.68
C LYS A 304 19.92 22.13 -5.74
N SER A 305 19.63 22.80 -4.62
CA SER A 305 18.63 23.86 -4.55
C SER A 305 19.04 25.07 -5.41
N GLU A 306 18.11 25.98 -5.64
CA GLU A 306 18.37 27.25 -6.33
C GLU A 306 19.52 28.07 -5.69
N LYS A 307 19.73 27.91 -4.39
CA LYS A 307 20.83 28.53 -3.63
C LYS A 307 22.13 27.72 -3.71
N ASN A 308 22.25 26.76 -4.63
CA ASN A 308 23.41 25.89 -4.83
C ASN A 308 23.78 25.01 -3.61
N VAL A 309 22.82 24.74 -2.72
CA VAL A 309 23.00 23.82 -1.59
C VAL A 309 22.64 22.41 -2.03
N LYS A 310 23.47 21.42 -1.70
CA LYS A 310 23.21 20.01 -2.00
C LYS A 310 21.91 19.56 -1.36
N LEU A 311 21.12 18.80 -2.11
CA LEU A 311 19.87 18.18 -1.68
C LEU A 311 20.08 16.70 -1.37
N ALA A 312 19.23 16.16 -0.50
CA ALA A 312 19.20 14.74 -0.16
C ALA A 312 17.75 14.29 0.14
N PHE A 313 17.47 13.04 -0.14
CA PHE A 313 16.22 12.40 0.33
C PHE A 313 16.30 12.13 1.83
N TYR A 314 15.15 12.08 2.49
CA TYR A 314 15.10 11.85 3.92
C TYR A 314 14.22 10.64 4.28
N GLY A 315 14.67 9.87 5.23
CA GLY A 315 13.91 8.78 5.84
C GLY A 315 13.48 7.70 4.84
N ALA A 316 12.19 7.38 4.86
CA ALA A 316 11.52 6.51 3.91
C ALA A 316 10.81 7.32 2.81
N GLY A 317 11.43 8.39 2.39
CA GLY A 317 10.85 9.45 1.58
C GLY A 317 10.53 9.10 0.13
N LEU A 318 10.82 7.90 -0.34
CA LEU A 318 10.38 7.42 -1.64
C LEU A 318 9.18 6.48 -1.49
N ARG A 319 8.07 6.83 -2.16
CA ARG A 319 6.90 5.94 -2.32
C ARG A 319 6.31 6.09 -3.71
N VAL A 320 5.64 5.03 -4.17
CA VAL A 320 4.91 5.00 -5.43
C VAL A 320 3.44 5.28 -5.16
N ASP A 321 2.86 6.24 -5.88
CA ASP A 321 1.43 6.49 -5.85
C ASP A 321 0.69 5.28 -6.48
N PRO A 322 -0.18 4.59 -5.74
CA PRO A 322 -0.81 3.37 -6.22
C PRO A 322 -1.74 3.58 -7.42
N LEU A 323 -2.28 4.78 -7.61
CA LEU A 323 -3.23 5.09 -8.67
C LEU A 323 -2.58 5.60 -9.95
N THR A 324 -1.44 6.28 -9.86
CA THR A 324 -0.80 6.95 -10.99
C THR A 324 0.53 6.32 -11.39
N ASP A 325 1.11 5.47 -10.54
CA ASP A 325 2.46 4.89 -10.68
C ASP A 325 3.58 5.96 -10.68
N GLU A 326 3.27 7.16 -10.16
CA GLU A 326 4.22 8.26 -10.00
C GLU A 326 5.00 8.12 -8.69
N LEU A 327 6.23 8.62 -8.68
CA LEU A 327 7.10 8.57 -7.51
C LEU A 327 6.98 9.89 -6.73
N ILE A 328 6.71 9.79 -5.44
CA ILE A 328 6.74 10.92 -4.51
C ILE A 328 7.99 10.79 -3.65
N LEU A 329 8.77 11.87 -3.59
CA LEU A 329 10.02 11.93 -2.84
C LEU A 329 10.00 13.09 -1.85
N THR A 330 10.45 12.81 -0.63
CA THR A 330 10.71 13.86 0.36
C THR A 330 12.18 14.26 0.30
N VAL A 331 12.43 15.53 0.11
CA VAL A 331 13.74 16.10 -0.13
C VAL A 331 14.04 17.20 0.90
N LYS A 332 15.27 17.29 1.36
CA LYS A 332 15.74 18.36 2.24
C LYS A 332 17.15 18.81 1.84
N HIS A 333 17.64 19.89 2.45
CA HIS A 333 19.08 20.17 2.39
C HIS A 333 19.88 18.99 2.95
N ASP A 334 21.01 18.68 2.30
CA ASP A 334 21.94 17.67 2.80
C ASP A 334 22.48 18.08 4.18
N GLY A 335 22.63 17.14 5.10
CA GLY A 335 23.10 17.35 6.46
C GLY A 335 22.00 17.26 7.52
N TRP A 336 22.34 17.69 8.73
CA TRP A 336 21.50 17.67 9.94
C TRP A 336 21.28 19.10 10.49
N GLY A 337 20.53 19.22 11.59
CA GLY A 337 20.23 20.51 12.22
C GLY A 337 19.43 21.40 11.28
N ASP A 338 19.93 22.60 10.99
CA ASP A 338 19.27 23.60 10.16
C ASP A 338 18.89 23.10 8.76
N ALA A 339 19.55 22.05 8.25
CA ALA A 339 19.18 21.39 7.01
C ALA A 339 17.74 20.82 7.04
N GLY A 340 17.22 20.47 8.20
CA GLY A 340 15.85 19.97 8.38
C GLY A 340 14.76 21.03 8.25
N SER A 341 15.10 22.33 8.20
CA SER A 341 14.14 23.42 7.98
C SER A 341 13.86 23.73 6.51
N TYR A 342 14.64 23.17 5.59
CA TYR A 342 14.49 23.35 4.14
C TYR A 342 14.04 22.05 3.52
N ASN A 343 12.77 21.99 3.12
CA ASN A 343 12.14 20.74 2.67
C ASN A 343 11.34 20.97 1.40
N TRP A 344 11.29 19.92 0.56
CA TRP A 344 10.53 19.88 -0.69
C TRP A 344 9.86 18.52 -0.85
N ILE A 345 8.81 18.51 -1.63
CA ILE A 345 8.23 17.29 -2.21
C ILE A 345 8.56 17.32 -3.71
N TYR A 346 9.13 16.23 -4.20
CA TYR A 346 9.39 16.00 -5.61
C TYR A 346 8.43 14.93 -6.13
N LYS A 347 7.90 15.14 -7.30
CA LYS A 347 7.05 14.19 -8.01
C LYS A 347 7.71 13.85 -9.34
N LEU A 348 7.97 12.56 -9.56
CA LEU A 348 8.55 12.04 -10.80
C LEU A 348 7.55 11.09 -11.47
N ASP A 349 7.68 10.92 -12.78
CA ASP A 349 7.05 9.78 -13.42
C ASP A 349 7.83 8.47 -13.12
N ASN A 350 7.28 7.33 -13.51
CA ASN A 350 7.87 6.03 -13.24
C ASN A 350 9.14 5.71 -14.08
N THR A 351 9.61 6.66 -14.88
CA THR A 351 10.89 6.61 -15.62
C THR A 351 11.96 7.50 -15.01
N GLY A 352 11.60 8.32 -14.01
CA GLY A 352 12.50 9.24 -13.31
C GLY A 352 12.47 10.67 -13.86
N VAL A 353 11.56 11.00 -14.79
CA VAL A 353 11.39 12.38 -15.26
C VAL A 353 10.61 13.17 -14.22
N GLU A 354 11.18 14.31 -13.79
CA GLU A 354 10.53 15.20 -12.86
C GLU A 354 9.28 15.84 -13.49
N ILE A 355 8.14 15.68 -12.82
CA ILE A 355 6.86 16.29 -13.19
C ILE A 355 6.74 17.66 -12.54
N THR A 356 7.04 17.73 -11.24
CA THR A 356 6.99 18.95 -10.44
C THR A 356 7.72 18.78 -9.12
N HIS A 357 8.11 19.88 -8.50
CA HIS A 357 8.46 19.93 -7.10
C HIS A 357 7.91 21.21 -6.46
N PHE A 358 7.76 21.19 -5.15
CA PHE A 358 7.32 22.36 -4.39
C PHE A 358 7.91 22.36 -2.99
N GLU A 359 8.12 23.56 -2.44
CA GLU A 359 8.67 23.76 -1.11
C GLU A 359 7.63 23.49 -0.02
N VAL A 360 8.06 22.86 1.07
CA VAL A 360 7.27 22.63 2.28
C VAL A 360 7.78 23.60 3.35
N ASN A 361 7.16 24.77 3.45
CA ASN A 361 7.67 25.86 4.28
C ASN A 361 6.71 26.36 5.38
N GLY A 362 5.47 25.96 5.40
CA GLY A 362 4.49 26.46 6.37
C GLY A 362 4.71 25.91 7.79
N GLY A 363 4.41 26.67 8.78
CA GLY A 363 4.37 26.20 10.16
C GLY A 363 5.27 26.96 11.13
N THR A 364 5.67 28.16 10.80
CA THR A 364 6.46 29.03 11.69
C THR A 364 5.73 29.42 12.97
N ALA A 365 4.41 29.38 13.02
CA ALA A 365 3.62 29.83 14.17
C ALA A 365 3.87 29.00 15.45
N ASP A 366 4.27 27.74 15.34
CA ASP A 366 4.54 26.87 16.48
C ASP A 366 6.02 26.47 16.59
N SER A 367 6.89 27.01 15.73
CA SER A 367 8.33 26.78 15.81
C SER A 367 8.92 27.60 16.93
N GLU A 368 9.76 27.00 17.76
CA GLU A 368 10.57 27.76 18.74
C GLU A 368 11.65 28.59 18.06
N ASP A 369 12.02 28.20 16.83
CA ASP A 369 12.98 28.93 15.99
C ASP A 369 12.26 29.70 14.88
N VAL A 370 11.84 30.92 15.22
CA VAL A 370 11.13 31.82 14.30
C VAL A 370 11.98 32.33 13.12
N ASN A 371 13.28 32.07 13.12
CA ASN A 371 14.20 32.62 12.12
C ASN A 371 14.52 31.64 10.98
N SER A 372 14.36 30.33 11.19
CA SER A 372 14.79 29.26 10.27
C SER A 372 13.65 28.45 9.67
N GLY A 373 12.39 28.81 9.92
CA GLY A 373 11.27 28.03 9.47
C GLY A 373 11.01 26.82 10.37
N TYR A 374 10.26 25.84 9.85
CA TYR A 374 9.89 24.67 10.62
C TYR A 374 10.72 23.44 10.21
N TYR A 375 11.21 22.70 11.19
CA TYR A 375 12.06 21.52 11.00
C TYR A 375 11.21 20.26 10.78
N TRP A 376 10.69 20.05 9.56
CA TRP A 376 9.78 18.95 9.27
C TRP A 376 10.43 17.59 9.33
N PHE A 377 11.61 17.43 8.79
CA PHE A 377 12.21 16.10 8.57
C PHE A 377 11.18 15.13 7.99
N PRO A 378 10.69 15.37 6.75
CA PRO A 378 9.57 14.65 6.18
C PRO A 378 9.96 13.20 5.88
N ALA A 379 9.45 12.26 6.67
CA ALA A 379 9.95 10.89 6.74
C ALA A 379 9.30 9.93 5.75
N LEU A 380 7.99 10.10 5.45
CA LEU A 380 7.26 9.09 4.69
C LEU A 380 5.98 9.64 4.04
N PRO A 381 5.82 9.56 2.71
CA PRO A 381 4.53 9.75 2.04
C PRO A 381 3.57 8.58 2.33
N VAL A 382 2.29 8.89 2.55
CA VAL A 382 1.21 7.93 2.77
C VAL A 382 0.05 8.30 1.85
N PHE A 383 -0.47 7.34 1.08
CA PHE A 383 -1.55 7.58 0.12
C PHE A 383 -2.91 7.22 0.70
N GLU A 384 -3.94 7.88 0.16
CA GLU A 384 -5.33 7.52 0.40
C GLU A 384 -5.63 6.15 -0.24
N ASP A 385 -6.49 5.37 0.40
CA ASP A 385 -7.13 4.19 -0.20
C ASP A 385 -8.52 4.63 -0.67
N ALA A 386 -8.57 5.09 -1.92
CA ALA A 386 -9.74 5.79 -2.46
C ALA A 386 -10.76 4.85 -3.10
N ASN A 387 -10.35 3.63 -3.47
CA ASN A 387 -11.18 2.66 -4.17
C ASN A 387 -11.40 1.41 -3.32
N LYS A 388 -12.65 0.96 -3.27
CA LYS A 388 -12.96 -0.35 -2.66
C LYS A 388 -12.81 -1.46 -3.69
N PRO A 389 -12.51 -2.70 -3.26
CA PRO A 389 -12.52 -3.83 -4.17
C PRO A 389 -13.92 -4.03 -4.77
N GLN A 390 -13.99 -4.47 -6.01
CA GLN A 390 -15.23 -4.72 -6.76
C GLN A 390 -15.24 -6.16 -7.24
N ILE A 391 -16.34 -6.87 -6.98
CA ILE A 391 -16.55 -8.24 -7.46
C ILE A 391 -17.43 -8.16 -8.71
N LEU A 392 -16.89 -8.50 -9.86
CA LEU A 392 -17.58 -8.40 -11.15
C LEU A 392 -18.41 -9.64 -11.46
N LEU A 393 -18.01 -10.83 -10.97
CA LEU A 393 -18.68 -12.11 -11.19
C LEU A 393 -20.13 -12.05 -10.67
N ASN A 394 -21.10 -12.44 -11.51
CA ASN A 394 -22.53 -12.51 -11.15
C ASN A 394 -23.03 -13.96 -11.07
N GLN A 395 -22.54 -14.81 -11.97
CA GLN A 395 -23.12 -16.13 -12.16
C GLN A 395 -22.08 -17.13 -12.65
N VAL A 396 -22.20 -18.39 -12.22
CA VAL A 396 -21.46 -19.53 -12.75
C VAL A 396 -22.47 -20.53 -13.31
N MET A 397 -22.37 -20.83 -14.59
CA MET A 397 -23.23 -21.81 -15.25
C MET A 397 -22.48 -23.13 -15.46
N LEU A 398 -23.11 -24.23 -15.14
CA LEU A 398 -22.56 -25.57 -15.14
C LEU A 398 -23.63 -26.59 -15.59
N THR A 399 -23.19 -27.70 -16.17
CA THR A 399 -24.03 -28.90 -16.32
C THR A 399 -23.93 -29.79 -15.06
N PRO A 400 -24.89 -30.67 -14.80
CA PRO A 400 -24.84 -31.56 -13.65
C PRO A 400 -23.51 -32.34 -13.57
N GLY A 401 -22.83 -32.23 -12.42
CA GLY A 401 -21.54 -32.86 -12.16
C GLY A 401 -20.32 -32.19 -12.79
N GLU A 402 -20.51 -31.10 -13.52
CA GLU A 402 -19.37 -30.31 -14.09
C GLU A 402 -18.57 -29.59 -13.01
N GLU A 403 -17.26 -29.52 -13.23
CA GLU A 403 -16.34 -28.69 -12.43
C GLU A 403 -15.83 -27.53 -13.27
N LYS A 404 -15.78 -26.33 -12.68
CA LYS A 404 -15.29 -25.12 -13.30
C LYS A 404 -14.38 -24.36 -12.37
N GLU A 405 -13.25 -23.91 -12.90
CA GLU A 405 -12.31 -23.02 -12.23
C GLU A 405 -12.46 -21.60 -12.77
N ILE A 406 -12.57 -20.63 -11.88
CA ILE A 406 -12.67 -19.19 -12.21
C ILE A 406 -11.49 -18.46 -11.57
N ASP A 407 -10.62 -17.90 -12.38
CA ASP A 407 -9.55 -17.01 -11.92
C ASP A 407 -10.16 -15.70 -11.44
N LEU A 408 -10.12 -15.46 -10.13
CA LEU A 408 -10.66 -14.25 -9.52
C LEU A 408 -9.87 -13.00 -9.89
N LYS A 409 -8.64 -13.13 -10.39
CA LYS A 409 -7.86 -11.99 -10.88
C LYS A 409 -8.53 -11.28 -12.06
N GLU A 410 -9.34 -12.02 -12.84
CA GLU A 410 -10.13 -11.46 -13.93
C GLU A 410 -11.52 -10.98 -13.48
N LYS A 411 -11.93 -11.31 -12.25
CA LYS A 411 -13.27 -11.08 -11.73
C LYS A 411 -13.32 -10.12 -10.55
N VAL A 412 -12.15 -9.64 -10.08
CA VAL A 412 -12.06 -8.69 -8.98
C VAL A 412 -11.14 -7.54 -9.38
N VAL A 413 -11.58 -6.32 -9.12
CA VAL A 413 -10.82 -5.09 -9.41
C VAL A 413 -10.67 -4.27 -8.14
N ASP A 414 -9.44 -3.84 -7.88
CA ASP A 414 -9.10 -2.81 -6.90
C ASP A 414 -8.01 -1.94 -7.54
N TYR A 415 -8.21 -0.63 -7.54
CA TYR A 415 -7.30 0.28 -8.23
C TYR A 415 -6.13 0.72 -7.34
N ASP A 416 -6.28 0.69 -6.03
CA ASP A 416 -5.25 1.10 -5.06
C ASP A 416 -4.36 -0.07 -4.64
N ASN A 417 -4.90 -1.30 -4.69
CA ASN A 417 -4.25 -2.47 -4.11
C ASN A 417 -4.01 -3.57 -5.14
N THR A 418 -2.97 -4.37 -4.93
CA THR A 418 -2.68 -5.50 -5.83
C THR A 418 -3.56 -6.69 -5.50
N PHE A 419 -3.94 -7.49 -6.51
CA PHE A 419 -4.67 -8.73 -6.31
C PHE A 419 -4.00 -9.66 -5.29
N ALA A 420 -2.69 -9.74 -5.32
CA ALA A 420 -1.89 -10.54 -4.38
C ALA A 420 -1.94 -10.06 -2.92
N SER A 421 -2.49 -8.86 -2.66
CA SER A 421 -2.71 -8.34 -1.31
C SER A 421 -4.08 -8.67 -0.74
N MET A 422 -5.01 -9.13 -1.56
CA MET A 422 -6.38 -9.39 -1.18
C MET A 422 -6.52 -10.75 -0.50
N GLN A 423 -7.53 -10.86 0.34
CA GLN A 423 -7.97 -12.11 0.94
C GLN A 423 -9.36 -12.43 0.40
N PHE A 424 -9.62 -13.71 0.21
CA PHE A 424 -10.86 -14.19 -0.35
C PHE A 424 -11.50 -15.20 0.59
N GLU A 425 -12.82 -15.15 0.71
CA GLU A 425 -13.63 -16.14 1.43
C GLU A 425 -14.84 -16.48 0.58
N VAL A 426 -15.32 -17.72 0.69
CA VAL A 426 -16.54 -18.16 0.01
C VAL A 426 -17.41 -18.96 0.96
N SER A 427 -18.73 -18.75 0.92
CA SER A 427 -19.68 -19.56 1.67
C SER A 427 -20.03 -20.85 0.92
N GLU A 428 -20.60 -21.84 1.63
CA GLU A 428 -21.17 -23.02 1.02
C GLU A 428 -22.36 -22.67 0.11
N ALA A 429 -22.64 -23.55 -0.87
CA ALA A 429 -23.80 -23.49 -1.74
C ALA A 429 -24.61 -24.81 -1.61
N SER A 430 -25.95 -24.75 -1.74
CA SER A 430 -26.82 -25.90 -1.50
C SER A 430 -26.77 -26.98 -2.60
N ASN A 431 -26.44 -26.61 -3.84
CA ASN A 431 -26.41 -27.52 -5.00
C ASN A 431 -25.05 -27.46 -5.74
N ALA A 432 -24.00 -27.13 -5.04
CA ALA A 432 -22.64 -27.16 -5.56
C ALA A 432 -21.63 -27.22 -4.41
N THR A 433 -20.46 -27.80 -4.67
CA THR A 433 -19.30 -27.65 -3.80
C THR A 433 -18.51 -26.46 -4.28
N VAL A 434 -18.14 -25.58 -3.36
CA VAL A 434 -17.39 -24.33 -3.65
C VAL A 434 -16.13 -24.30 -2.79
N ALA A 435 -14.99 -24.01 -3.40
CA ALA A 435 -13.71 -23.91 -2.72
C ALA A 435 -12.87 -22.75 -3.30
N LEU A 436 -11.96 -22.24 -2.49
CA LEU A 436 -10.96 -21.22 -2.88
C LEU A 436 -9.56 -21.81 -2.76
N GLU A 437 -8.77 -21.70 -3.82
CA GLU A 437 -7.39 -22.13 -3.82
C GLU A 437 -6.53 -21.14 -4.61
N GLY A 438 -5.60 -20.45 -3.95
CA GLY A 438 -4.65 -19.55 -4.62
C GLY A 438 -5.25 -18.40 -5.44
N GLY A 439 -6.45 -17.92 -5.09
CA GLY A 439 -7.18 -16.90 -5.86
C GLY A 439 -8.04 -17.46 -6.99
N VAL A 440 -8.20 -18.79 -7.08
CA VAL A 440 -9.10 -19.50 -8.00
C VAL A 440 -10.33 -19.97 -7.24
N LEU A 441 -11.51 -19.63 -7.74
CA LEU A 441 -12.79 -20.15 -7.26
C LEU A 441 -13.11 -21.43 -8.02
N LYS A 442 -13.14 -22.56 -7.32
CA LYS A 442 -13.51 -23.86 -7.85
C LYS A 442 -14.97 -24.15 -7.51
N VAL A 443 -15.78 -24.47 -8.52
CA VAL A 443 -17.19 -24.78 -8.36
C VAL A 443 -17.47 -26.12 -9.02
N THR A 444 -17.96 -27.11 -8.24
CA THR A 444 -18.38 -28.41 -8.74
C THR A 444 -19.89 -28.50 -8.60
N ALA A 445 -20.60 -28.64 -9.69
CA ALA A 445 -22.06 -28.76 -9.73
C ALA A 445 -22.57 -30.04 -9.05
N GLY A 446 -23.71 -29.95 -8.37
CA GLY A 446 -24.45 -31.11 -7.91
C GLY A 446 -25.04 -31.93 -9.08
N ALA A 447 -25.64 -33.05 -8.74
CA ALA A 447 -26.21 -33.97 -9.73
C ALA A 447 -27.56 -33.52 -10.30
N THR A 448 -28.20 -32.52 -9.72
CA THR A 448 -29.55 -32.05 -10.07
C THR A 448 -29.53 -30.64 -10.62
N GLU A 449 -30.39 -30.39 -11.60
CA GLU A 449 -30.62 -29.02 -12.09
C GLU A 449 -31.20 -28.12 -10.98
N GLY A 450 -30.86 -26.87 -11.03
CA GLY A 450 -31.35 -25.86 -10.09
C GLY A 450 -30.43 -24.69 -9.93
N VAL A 451 -30.88 -23.70 -9.17
CA VAL A 451 -30.11 -22.49 -8.81
C VAL A 451 -29.77 -22.53 -7.34
N SER A 452 -28.53 -22.27 -7.03
CA SER A 452 -28.05 -22.01 -5.68
C SER A 452 -27.19 -20.75 -5.67
N THR A 453 -26.84 -20.31 -4.49
CA THR A 453 -26.04 -19.07 -4.31
C THR A 453 -24.92 -19.37 -3.35
N CYS A 454 -23.72 -18.88 -3.65
CA CYS A 454 -22.64 -18.72 -2.68
C CYS A 454 -22.31 -17.25 -2.52
N LYS A 455 -21.81 -16.87 -1.34
CA LYS A 455 -21.33 -15.52 -1.09
C LYS A 455 -19.83 -15.49 -1.26
N LEU A 456 -19.33 -14.68 -2.18
CA LEU A 456 -17.92 -14.38 -2.34
C LEU A 456 -17.60 -13.09 -1.56
N SER A 457 -16.61 -13.14 -0.67
CA SER A 457 -16.11 -12.00 0.07
C SER A 457 -14.68 -11.70 -0.38
N VAL A 458 -14.39 -10.42 -0.60
CA VAL A 458 -13.05 -9.90 -0.89
C VAL A 458 -12.68 -8.90 0.19
N ILE A 459 -11.51 -9.07 0.80
CA ILE A 459 -10.96 -8.16 1.79
C ILE A 459 -9.69 -7.57 1.20
N SER A 460 -9.70 -6.27 0.95
CA SER A 460 -8.55 -5.51 0.45
C SER A 460 -8.25 -4.37 1.39
N ASN A 461 -7.00 -4.26 1.82
CA ASN A 461 -6.54 -3.23 2.75
C ASN A 461 -7.48 -3.02 3.97
N GLY A 462 -8.01 -4.11 4.52
CA GLY A 462 -8.93 -4.11 5.67
C GLY A 462 -10.38 -3.73 5.35
N VAL A 463 -10.73 -3.54 4.08
CA VAL A 463 -12.10 -3.28 3.62
C VAL A 463 -12.70 -4.53 3.02
N ARG A 464 -13.84 -4.97 3.55
CA ARG A 464 -14.61 -6.12 3.04
C ARG A 464 -15.69 -5.68 2.07
N VAL A 465 -15.79 -6.39 0.95
CA VAL A 465 -16.91 -6.33 0.02
C VAL A 465 -17.42 -7.74 -0.20
N GLU A 466 -18.73 -7.91 -0.22
CA GLU A 466 -19.40 -9.19 -0.39
C GLU A 466 -20.37 -9.13 -1.56
N LYS A 467 -20.49 -10.24 -2.28
CA LYS A 467 -21.46 -10.41 -3.35
C LYS A 467 -21.97 -11.83 -3.42
N ASP A 468 -23.27 -11.95 -3.62
CA ASP A 468 -23.91 -13.25 -3.88
C ASP A 468 -23.69 -13.64 -5.34
N ILE A 469 -23.11 -14.81 -5.56
CA ILE A 469 -22.83 -15.39 -6.87
C ILE A 469 -23.83 -16.52 -7.12
N GLU A 470 -24.61 -16.40 -8.19
CA GLU A 470 -25.52 -17.47 -8.59
C GLU A 470 -24.75 -18.64 -9.21
N ILE A 471 -25.06 -19.82 -8.78
CA ILE A 471 -24.60 -21.09 -9.37
C ILE A 471 -25.80 -21.78 -10.01
N VAL A 472 -25.79 -21.84 -11.32
CA VAL A 472 -26.87 -22.40 -12.13
C VAL A 472 -26.43 -23.73 -12.70
N VAL A 473 -27.11 -24.79 -12.34
CA VAL A 473 -26.92 -26.15 -12.88
C VAL A 473 -28.06 -26.44 -13.82
N GLN A 474 -27.79 -26.54 -15.10
CA GLN A 474 -28.79 -26.85 -16.16
C GLN A 474 -28.12 -27.58 -17.34
N GLN A 475 -28.95 -28.40 -18.08
CA GLN A 475 -28.50 -29.08 -19.30
C GLN A 475 -28.35 -28.15 -20.50
#